data_0f2473d3f3728258a27b6cf3f373013a
#
_entry.id   0f2473d3f3728258a27b6cf3f373013a
#
_cell.length_a   1.000
_cell.length_b   1.000
_cell.length_c   1.000
_cell.angle_alpha   90.00
_cell.angle_beta   90.00
_cell.angle_gamma   90.00
#
_symmetry.space_group_name_H-M   'P 1'
#
loop_
_entity.id
_entity.type
_entity.pdbx_description
1 polymer ?
#
loop_
_entity_poly.entity_id
_entity_poly.type
_entity_poly.pdbx_seq_one_letter_code
_entity_poly.pdbx_strand_id
1 'polypeptide(L)'
;NEDIAKRLIDYGFHAPTMSWPVPNTLMVEPTESEPLKELDRFCDAMISISKEISKIKDGSWPKDDNPLVNSPHTINILSKDNWTHPYNRKTAIAVSKQINKYWSPVGRIDNAFGDRNLVCSCPPMDSYK
;
A
#
# COMPACT_ATOMS: atom_id res chain seq x y z
N ASN A 1 -5.97 -9.06 4.26
CA ASN A 1 -6.40 -8.27 3.09
C ASN A 1 -5.81 -6.85 3.09
N GLU A 2 -5.78 -6.17 4.25
CA GLU A 2 -5.25 -4.80 4.34
C GLU A 2 -3.80 -4.69 3.85
N ASP A 3 -2.92 -5.58 4.26
CA ASP A 3 -1.52 -5.54 3.87
C ASP A 3 -1.34 -5.70 2.34
N ILE A 4 -2.17 -6.53 1.71
CA ILE A 4 -2.18 -6.68 0.24
C ILE A 4 -2.66 -5.39 -0.43
N ALA A 5 -3.75 -4.80 0.07
CA ALA A 5 -4.29 -3.55 -0.44
C ALA A 5 -3.26 -2.40 -0.32
N LYS A 6 -2.60 -2.27 0.82
CA LYS A 6 -1.54 -1.27 1.03
C LYS A 6 -0.31 -1.56 0.16
N ARG A 7 0.05 -2.83 -0.03
CA ARG A 7 1.17 -3.20 -0.92
C ARG A 7 0.90 -2.85 -2.37
N LEU A 8 -0.35 -2.95 -2.85
CA LEU A 8 -0.74 -2.51 -4.18
C LEU A 8 -0.49 -1.02 -4.43
N ILE A 9 -0.54 -0.17 -3.38
CA ILE A 9 -0.18 1.25 -3.51
C ILE A 9 1.30 1.40 -3.91
N ASP A 10 2.20 0.59 -3.37
CA ASP A 10 3.62 0.59 -3.79
C ASP A 10 3.79 0.20 -5.26
N TYR A 11 2.92 -0.66 -5.78
CA TYR A 11 2.87 -1.03 -7.20
C TYR A 11 2.14 0.01 -8.06
N GLY A 12 1.68 1.14 -7.47
CA GLY A 12 1.06 2.25 -8.18
C GLY A 12 -0.41 2.02 -8.51
N PHE A 13 -1.11 1.23 -7.69
CA PHE A 13 -2.56 1.05 -7.78
C PHE A 13 -3.27 1.72 -6.61
N HIS A 14 -4.46 2.24 -6.87
CA HIS A 14 -5.37 2.59 -5.80
C HIS A 14 -5.73 1.32 -5.01
N ALA A 15 -5.72 1.42 -3.68
CA ALA A 15 -6.06 0.27 -2.84
C ALA A 15 -7.50 -0.18 -3.10
N PRO A 16 -7.74 -1.48 -3.38
CA PRO A 16 -9.07 -1.99 -3.61
C PRO A 16 -9.94 -1.89 -2.35
N THR A 17 -11.26 -1.88 -2.52
CA THR A 17 -12.21 -2.00 -1.42
C THR A 17 -12.00 -3.31 -0.67
N MET A 18 -11.91 -3.20 0.66
CA MET A 18 -11.65 -4.34 1.54
C MET A 18 -12.90 -4.78 2.27
N SER A 19 -13.03 -6.11 2.47
CA SER A 19 -14.08 -6.73 3.29
C SER A 19 -15.51 -6.35 2.87
N TRP A 20 -15.73 -6.13 1.60
CA TRP A 20 -17.03 -5.83 1.02
C TRP A 20 -17.17 -6.50 -0.36
N PRO A 21 -18.28 -7.17 -0.66
CA PRO A 21 -19.38 -7.55 0.24
C PRO A 21 -19.03 -8.71 1.17
N VAL A 22 -17.90 -9.36 0.98
CA VAL A 22 -17.46 -10.53 1.75
C VAL A 22 -16.32 -10.15 2.69
N PRO A 23 -16.39 -10.49 4.00
CA PRO A 23 -15.32 -10.22 4.95
C PRO A 23 -13.98 -10.83 4.52
N ASN A 24 -12.87 -10.13 4.80
CA ASN A 24 -11.50 -10.55 4.52
C ASN A 24 -11.15 -10.77 3.03
N THR A 25 -11.90 -10.16 2.13
CA THR A 25 -11.63 -10.18 0.69
C THR A 25 -11.17 -8.82 0.19
N LEU A 26 -10.72 -8.79 -1.06
CA LEU A 26 -10.52 -7.58 -1.85
C LEU A 26 -11.53 -7.59 -2.99
N MET A 27 -12.22 -6.48 -3.19
CA MET A 27 -13.09 -6.31 -4.34
C MET A 27 -12.31 -5.59 -5.45
N VAL A 28 -12.04 -6.31 -6.51
CA VAL A 28 -11.33 -5.78 -7.69
C VAL A 28 -12.31 -5.71 -8.85
N GLU A 29 -12.51 -4.50 -9.36
CA GLU A 29 -13.45 -4.24 -10.43
C GLU A 29 -12.76 -3.42 -11.54
N PRO A 30 -12.14 -4.07 -12.53
CA PRO A 30 -11.62 -3.37 -13.68
C PRO A 30 -12.77 -2.86 -14.53
N THR A 31 -12.67 -1.58 -14.96
CA THR A 31 -13.65 -1.04 -15.91
C THR A 31 -13.32 -1.47 -17.33
N GLU A 32 -14.30 -1.46 -18.23
CA GLU A 32 -14.11 -1.76 -19.66
C GLU A 32 -13.24 -0.72 -20.40
N SER A 33 -13.01 0.44 -19.78
CA SER A 33 -12.10 1.46 -20.31
C SER A 33 -10.62 1.23 -20.00
N GLU A 34 -10.30 0.25 -19.14
CA GLU A 34 -8.92 -0.08 -18.81
C GLU A 34 -8.22 -0.78 -19.98
N PRO A 35 -7.06 -0.30 -20.43
CA PRO A 35 -6.31 -0.95 -21.48
C PRO A 35 -5.71 -2.29 -21.01
N LEU A 36 -5.60 -3.26 -21.90
CA LEU A 36 -5.02 -4.58 -21.60
C LEU A 36 -3.69 -4.50 -20.88
N LYS A 37 -2.81 -3.56 -21.27
CA LYS A 37 -1.52 -3.33 -20.61
C LYS A 37 -1.66 -3.03 -19.12
N GLU A 38 -2.70 -2.33 -18.71
CA GLU A 38 -2.95 -1.99 -17.30
C GLU A 38 -3.48 -3.19 -16.52
N LEU A 39 -4.31 -4.02 -17.16
CA LEU A 39 -4.78 -5.28 -16.59
C LEU A 39 -3.61 -6.26 -16.38
N ASP A 40 -2.72 -6.38 -17.37
CA ASP A 40 -1.51 -7.21 -17.27
C ASP A 40 -0.60 -6.70 -16.14
N ARG A 41 -0.44 -5.38 -16.01
CA ARG A 41 0.34 -4.75 -14.92
C ARG A 41 -0.24 -5.09 -13.55
N PHE A 42 -1.57 -5.08 -13.41
CA PHE A 42 -2.23 -5.47 -12.17
C PHE A 42 -1.99 -6.95 -11.85
N CYS A 43 -2.13 -7.83 -12.84
CA CYS A 43 -1.83 -9.25 -12.68
C CYS A 43 -0.37 -9.49 -12.26
N ASP A 44 0.59 -8.81 -12.88
CA ASP A 44 2.01 -8.89 -12.52
C ASP A 44 2.27 -8.43 -11.07
N ALA A 45 1.59 -7.37 -10.62
CA ALA A 45 1.66 -6.92 -9.24
C ALA A 45 1.11 -7.97 -8.27
N MET A 46 -0.04 -8.55 -8.55
CA MET A 46 -0.65 -9.60 -7.72
C MET A 46 0.22 -10.86 -7.66
N ILE A 47 0.83 -11.27 -8.77
CA ILE A 47 1.80 -12.38 -8.82
C ILE A 47 3.03 -12.06 -7.96
N SER A 48 3.53 -10.83 -8.03
CA SER A 48 4.67 -10.40 -7.23
C SER A 48 4.35 -10.41 -5.74
N ILE A 49 3.19 -9.90 -5.35
CA ILE A 49 2.69 -9.93 -3.96
C ILE A 49 2.53 -11.38 -3.47
N SER A 50 2.00 -12.27 -4.33
CA SER A 50 1.89 -13.70 -3.99
C SER A 50 3.25 -14.34 -3.70
N LYS A 51 4.30 -13.98 -4.45
CA LYS A 51 5.68 -14.43 -4.18
C LYS A 51 6.23 -13.85 -2.87
N GLU A 52 5.90 -12.60 -2.55
CA GLU A 52 6.26 -11.98 -1.26
C GLU A 52 5.57 -12.72 -0.10
N ILE A 53 4.28 -13.06 -0.23
CA ILE A 53 3.54 -13.85 0.75
C ILE A 53 4.19 -15.24 0.95
N SER A 54 4.66 -15.87 -0.13
CA SER A 54 5.34 -17.17 -0.03
C SER A 54 6.62 -17.08 0.82
N LYS A 55 7.39 -16.00 0.71
CA LYS A 55 8.59 -15.76 1.54
C LYS A 55 8.27 -15.55 3.03
N ILE A 56 7.09 -15.03 3.34
CA ILE A 56 6.63 -14.92 4.72
C ILE A 56 6.21 -16.30 5.25
N LYS A 57 5.54 -17.09 4.40
CA LYS A 57 5.08 -18.44 4.76
C LYS A 57 6.23 -19.42 4.99
N ASP A 58 7.29 -19.34 4.18
CA ASP A 58 8.48 -20.20 4.31
C ASP A 58 9.49 -19.73 5.36
N GLY A 59 9.21 -18.58 6.02
CA GLY A 59 10.04 -18.04 7.07
C GLY A 59 11.24 -17.23 6.59
N SER A 60 11.39 -16.99 5.28
CA SER A 60 12.45 -16.12 4.74
C SER A 60 12.32 -14.66 5.19
N TRP A 61 11.09 -14.24 5.47
CA TRP A 61 10.79 -12.93 6.06
C TRP A 61 9.94 -13.08 7.32
N PRO A 62 10.21 -12.29 8.38
CA PRO A 62 9.41 -12.27 9.60
C PRO A 62 7.96 -11.84 9.30
N LYS A 63 7.02 -12.32 10.11
CA LYS A 63 5.60 -11.95 9.96
C LYS A 63 5.32 -10.49 10.29
N ASP A 64 6.09 -9.92 11.18
CA ASP A 64 5.97 -8.56 11.73
C ASP A 64 6.87 -7.54 11.06
N ASP A 65 7.83 -7.96 10.22
CA ASP A 65 8.70 -7.08 9.46
C ASP A 65 8.94 -7.61 8.03
N ASN A 66 8.11 -7.17 7.11
CA ASN A 66 8.16 -7.57 5.71
C ASN A 66 7.54 -6.47 4.81
N PRO A 67 7.70 -6.55 3.47
CA PRO A 67 7.19 -5.52 2.57
C PRO A 67 5.68 -5.30 2.64
N LEU A 68 4.89 -6.29 3.03
CA LEU A 68 3.43 -6.15 3.09
C LEU A 68 2.99 -5.35 4.31
N VAL A 69 3.46 -5.71 5.51
CA VAL A 69 3.08 -5.00 6.75
C VAL A 69 3.65 -3.58 6.81
N ASN A 70 4.78 -3.32 6.13
CA ASN A 70 5.41 -2.00 6.09
C ASN A 70 4.91 -1.12 4.94
N SER A 71 4.07 -1.63 4.04
CA SER A 71 3.47 -0.86 2.95
C SER A 71 2.41 0.13 3.44
N PRO A 72 2.25 1.28 2.77
CA PRO A 72 3.03 1.75 1.63
C PRO A 72 4.35 2.39 2.05
N HIS A 73 5.39 2.21 1.21
CA HIS A 73 6.71 2.78 1.45
C HIS A 73 6.80 4.21 0.90
N THR A 74 6.97 5.16 1.80
CA THR A 74 7.15 6.58 1.44
C THR A 74 8.61 6.88 1.08
N ILE A 75 8.84 7.99 0.37
CA ILE A 75 10.20 8.48 0.11
C ILE A 75 10.97 8.68 1.43
N ASN A 76 10.32 9.23 2.45
CA ASN A 76 10.94 9.48 3.76
C ASN A 76 11.44 8.20 4.43
N ILE A 77 10.71 7.09 4.27
CA ILE A 77 11.13 5.78 4.81
C ILE A 77 12.34 5.28 4.02
N LEU A 78 12.31 5.37 2.69
CA LEU A 78 13.33 4.84 1.80
C LEU A 78 14.65 5.62 1.83
N SER A 79 14.59 6.92 2.16
CA SER A 79 15.76 7.81 2.21
C SER A 79 16.50 7.80 3.54
N LYS A 80 16.00 7.08 4.57
CA LYS A 80 16.71 6.95 5.85
C LYS A 80 18.08 6.29 5.65
N ASP A 81 19.10 6.78 6.34
CA ASP A 81 20.46 6.23 6.26
C ASP A 81 20.50 4.76 6.69
N ASN A 82 19.84 4.43 7.79
CA ASN A 82 19.74 3.07 8.30
C ASN A 82 18.52 2.34 7.71
N TRP A 83 18.80 1.25 7.02
CA TRP A 83 17.79 0.30 6.56
C TRP A 83 17.92 -0.98 7.36
N THR A 84 17.03 -1.22 8.30
CA THR A 84 17.07 -2.35 9.24
C THR A 84 16.14 -3.50 8.86
N HIS A 85 15.33 -3.33 7.80
CA HIS A 85 14.39 -4.35 7.37
C HIS A 85 15.08 -5.56 6.71
N PRO A 86 14.52 -6.77 6.81
CA PRO A 86 15.08 -8.00 6.26
C PRO A 86 14.99 -8.09 4.72
N TYR A 87 14.44 -7.10 4.08
CA TYR A 87 14.36 -6.96 2.62
C TYR A 87 15.04 -5.67 2.17
N ASN A 88 15.48 -5.62 0.92
CA ASN A 88 16.19 -4.45 0.40
C ASN A 88 15.25 -3.35 -0.10
N ARG A 89 15.79 -2.13 -0.26
CA ARG A 89 15.03 -0.97 -0.75
C ARG A 89 14.42 -1.19 -2.14
N LYS A 90 15.08 -1.96 -3.01
CA LYS A 90 14.54 -2.30 -4.33
C LYS A 90 13.22 -3.08 -4.21
N THR A 91 13.15 -4.02 -3.27
CA THR A 91 11.91 -4.73 -2.95
C THR A 91 10.86 -3.78 -2.41
N ALA A 92 11.23 -2.90 -1.47
CA ALA A 92 10.32 -1.89 -0.91
C ALA A 92 9.68 -1.01 -1.99
N ILE A 93 10.48 -0.54 -2.95
CA ILE A 93 10.05 0.33 -4.05
C ILE A 93 9.05 -0.38 -4.98
N ALA A 94 8.98 -1.72 -4.96
CA ALA A 94 8.10 -2.50 -5.85
C ALA A 94 8.32 -2.12 -7.33
N VAL A 95 9.58 -2.17 -7.78
CA VAL A 95 9.93 -1.81 -9.16
C VAL A 95 9.21 -2.74 -10.13
N SER A 96 8.15 -2.25 -10.71
CA SER A 96 7.58 -2.81 -11.93
C SER A 96 8.29 -2.20 -13.13
N LYS A 97 8.07 -2.74 -14.33
CA LYS A 97 8.60 -2.20 -15.60
C LYS A 97 8.10 -0.78 -15.92
N GLN A 98 7.53 -0.08 -14.95
CA GLN A 98 6.94 1.24 -15.14
C GLN A 98 7.97 2.36 -15.05
N ILE A 99 7.81 3.31 -15.98
CA ILE A 99 8.63 4.52 -16.08
C ILE A 99 8.25 5.52 -14.96
N ASN A 100 6.99 5.53 -14.52
CA ASN A 100 6.48 6.47 -13.52
C ASN A 100 6.08 5.74 -12.23
N LYS A 101 6.86 5.93 -11.17
CA LYS A 101 6.56 5.43 -9.83
C LYS A 101 5.63 6.39 -9.09
N TYR A 102 4.49 5.90 -8.61
CA TYR A 102 3.69 6.61 -7.62
C TYR A 102 4.36 6.50 -6.24
N TRP A 103 4.50 7.62 -5.57
CA TRP A 103 5.02 7.69 -4.21
C TRP A 103 3.88 8.03 -3.25
N SER A 104 3.57 7.12 -2.34
CA SER A 104 2.60 7.40 -1.29
C SER A 104 3.09 8.55 -0.41
N PRO A 105 2.26 9.59 -0.18
CA PRO A 105 2.64 10.71 0.68
C PRO A 105 2.73 10.31 2.15
N VAL A 106 2.00 9.26 2.57
CA VAL A 106 1.95 8.77 3.96
C VAL A 106 2.13 7.26 4.00
N GLY A 107 2.71 6.76 5.09
CA GLY A 107 2.80 5.33 5.40
C GLY A 107 1.55 4.81 6.12
N ARG A 108 1.73 3.82 7.00
CA ARG A 108 0.65 3.33 7.87
C ARG A 108 0.23 4.41 8.87
N ILE A 109 -1.07 4.54 9.04
CA ILE A 109 -1.70 5.41 10.04
C ILE A 109 -2.56 4.57 10.97
N ASP A 110 -2.72 5.05 12.19
CA ASP A 110 -3.68 4.48 13.15
C ASP A 110 -5.07 5.07 12.86
N ASN A 111 -5.85 4.36 12.05
CA ASN A 111 -7.20 4.79 11.67
C ASN A 111 -8.11 4.90 12.89
N ALA A 112 -8.02 3.95 13.82
CA ALA A 112 -8.88 3.95 15.02
C ALA A 112 -8.59 5.13 15.93
N PHE A 113 -7.31 5.52 16.07
CA PHE A 113 -6.93 6.73 16.79
C PHE A 113 -7.44 7.97 16.06
N GLY A 114 -7.25 8.06 14.74
CA GLY A 114 -7.70 9.19 13.92
C GLY A 114 -9.22 9.39 14.01
N ASP A 115 -9.99 8.33 13.92
CA ASP A 115 -11.46 8.39 14.01
C ASP A 115 -11.97 8.86 15.39
N ARG A 116 -11.24 8.55 16.46
CA ARG A 116 -11.58 8.94 17.83
C ARG A 116 -11.01 10.31 18.23
N ASN A 117 -10.06 10.83 17.51
CA ASN A 117 -9.37 12.08 17.81
C ASN A 117 -9.43 13.03 16.61
N LEU A 118 -10.61 13.36 16.18
CA LEU A 118 -10.83 14.31 15.10
C LEU A 118 -10.31 15.70 15.51
N VAL A 119 -9.44 16.28 14.69
CA VAL A 119 -8.98 17.66 14.83
C VAL A 119 -9.64 18.48 13.73
N CYS A 120 -10.58 19.34 14.10
CA CYS A 120 -11.14 20.32 13.19
C CYS A 120 -10.26 21.58 13.20
N SER A 121 -9.64 21.90 12.07
CA SER A 121 -8.88 23.13 11.87
C SER A 121 -9.72 24.27 11.29
N CYS A 122 -11.03 24.11 11.22
CA CYS A 122 -11.94 25.15 10.72
C CYS A 122 -11.90 26.36 11.66
N PRO A 123 -11.71 27.58 11.14
CA PRO A 123 -11.85 28.79 11.96
C PRO A 123 -13.26 28.87 12.57
N PRO A 124 -13.40 29.46 13.75
CA PRO A 124 -14.72 29.66 14.32
C PRO A 124 -15.59 30.53 13.40
N MET A 125 -16.91 30.27 13.37
CA MET A 125 -17.85 30.97 12.47
C MET A 125 -17.77 32.49 12.55
N ASP A 126 -17.42 33.02 13.72
CA ASP A 126 -17.26 34.49 13.93
C ASP A 126 -16.09 35.10 13.16
N SER A 127 -15.12 34.29 12.70
CA SER A 127 -14.01 34.78 11.87
C SER A 127 -14.40 35.05 10.42
N TYR A 128 -15.61 34.70 9.99
CA TYR A 128 -16.14 34.95 8.64
C TYR A 128 -17.10 36.16 8.56
N LYS A 129 -17.23 36.95 9.61
CA LYS A 129 -18.05 38.18 9.65
C LYS A 129 -17.29 39.40 9.18
#